data_06154abc92694c19f294c31a96ef21ba
#
_entry.id   06154abc92694c19f294c31a96ef21ba
#
_cell.length_a   1.000
_cell.length_b   1.000
_cell.length_c   1.000
_cell.angle_alpha   90.00
_cell.angle_beta   90.00
_cell.angle_gamma   90.00
#
_symmetry.space_group_name_H-M   'P 1'
#
loop_
_entity.id
_entity.type
_entity.pdbx_description
1 polymer ?
#
loop_
_entity_poly.entity_id
_entity_poly.type
_entity_poly.pdbx_seq_one_letter_code
_entity_poly.pdbx_strand_id
1 'polypeptide(L)'
;FKIFLKIFFKNKKKNNFKRPIILIVSYQLFIKQMKKLNFNFKVNLINKNIFNKIDNKKINIINVEFKFKNTFDKISNKSNVYIDNSFKIALELLKKNKCSGLINGPISKRNFLKEKFLGITEFLANKTNKKNKVAMLIYNDKLSVSPITTHLALKNVHKNLTKEKITTHVKLIKEFYIKKFNNSP
;
A
#
# COMPACT_ATOMS: atom_id res chain seq x y z
N PHE A 1 -2.02 11.83 6.40
CA PHE A 1 -1.01 11.24 7.32
C PHE A 1 -1.51 11.08 8.77
N LYS A 2 -2.64 11.72 9.17
CA LYS A 2 -3.17 11.68 10.56
C LYS A 2 -3.29 10.25 11.13
N ILE A 3 -3.85 9.31 10.36
CA ILE A 3 -4.00 7.89 10.77
C ILE A 3 -2.64 7.26 11.02
N PHE A 4 -1.69 7.42 10.09
CA PHE A 4 -0.34 6.89 10.23
C PHE A 4 0.36 7.44 11.48
N LEU A 5 0.31 8.76 11.70
CA LEU A 5 0.95 9.39 12.85
C LEU A 5 0.37 8.88 14.18
N LYS A 6 -0.95 8.68 14.27
CA LYS A 6 -1.59 8.09 15.45
C LYS A 6 -1.14 6.65 15.71
N ILE A 7 -1.09 5.82 14.64
CA ILE A 7 -0.64 4.42 14.74
C ILE A 7 0.84 4.39 15.14
N PHE A 8 1.69 5.22 14.50
CA PHE A 8 3.11 5.29 14.81
C PHE A 8 3.33 5.70 16.27
N PHE A 9 2.60 6.71 16.77
CA PHE A 9 2.67 7.13 18.16
C PHE A 9 2.31 6.00 19.13
N LYS A 10 1.20 5.30 18.88
CA LYS A 10 0.72 4.19 19.71
C LYS A 10 1.74 3.04 19.76
N ASN A 11 2.28 2.68 18.62
CA ASN A 11 3.22 1.55 18.52
C ASN A 11 4.62 1.90 19.05
N LYS A 12 5.06 3.16 18.90
CA LYS A 12 6.32 3.62 19.47
C LYS A 12 6.31 3.55 21.00
N LYS A 13 5.19 3.94 21.63
CA LYS A 13 5.02 3.79 23.10
C LYS A 13 5.10 2.34 23.60
N LYS A 14 4.72 1.38 22.74
CA LYS A 14 4.70 -0.05 23.07
C LYS A 14 5.92 -0.83 22.58
N ASN A 15 6.91 -0.19 21.95
CA ASN A 15 8.05 -0.85 21.29
C ASN A 15 7.65 -1.96 20.28
N ASN A 16 6.48 -1.84 19.64
CA ASN A 16 5.87 -2.92 18.86
C ASN A 16 6.30 -2.97 17.38
N PHE A 17 7.19 -2.09 16.90
CA PHE A 17 7.68 -2.19 15.53
C PHE A 17 8.80 -3.23 15.41
N LYS A 18 8.44 -4.45 15.08
CA LYS A 18 9.42 -5.52 14.78
C LYS A 18 10.16 -5.30 13.46
N ARG A 19 9.61 -4.50 12.54
CA ARG A 19 10.18 -4.22 11.21
C ARG A 19 10.11 -2.74 10.90
N PRO A 20 11.12 -2.16 10.22
CA PRO A 20 11.11 -0.76 9.84
C PRO A 20 10.01 -0.46 8.82
N ILE A 21 9.38 0.71 8.98
CA ILE A 21 8.41 1.24 8.03
C ILE A 21 9.06 2.38 7.27
N ILE A 22 8.92 2.35 5.95
CA ILE A 22 9.39 3.41 5.05
C ILE A 22 8.17 4.10 4.47
N LEU A 23 8.07 5.40 4.67
CA LEU A 23 7.07 6.24 4.02
C LEU A 23 7.60 6.77 2.69
N ILE A 24 6.80 6.62 1.64
CA ILE A 24 7.07 7.20 0.32
C ILE A 24 6.11 8.37 0.17
N VAL A 25 6.58 9.58 0.49
CA VAL A 25 5.73 10.76 0.62
C VAL A 25 6.51 12.04 0.34
N SER A 26 5.80 13.16 0.12
CA SER A 26 6.44 14.47 0.13
C SER A 26 6.90 14.83 1.54
N TYR A 27 8.20 14.95 1.72
CA TYR A 27 8.81 15.31 3.00
C TYR A 27 8.27 16.65 3.53
N GLN A 28 8.25 17.67 2.69
CA GLN A 28 7.79 19.01 3.09
C GLN A 28 6.32 18.99 3.55
N LEU A 29 5.44 18.33 2.78
CA LEU A 29 4.03 18.21 3.16
C LEU A 29 3.86 17.39 4.44
N PHE A 30 4.62 16.31 4.59
CA PHE A 30 4.58 15.47 5.78
C PHE A 30 4.97 16.23 7.03
N ILE A 31 6.09 16.99 7.00
CA ILE A 31 6.55 17.81 8.15
C ILE A 31 5.52 18.88 8.50
N LYS A 32 4.97 19.60 7.51
CA LYS A 32 3.93 20.59 7.77
C LYS A 32 2.67 20.00 8.39
N GLN A 33 2.22 18.84 7.91
CA GLN A 33 1.08 18.14 8.49
C GLN A 33 1.37 17.61 9.90
N MET A 34 2.55 17.07 10.11
CA MET A 34 2.99 16.58 11.42
C MET A 34 2.96 17.71 12.47
N LYS A 35 3.50 18.87 12.14
CA LYS A 35 3.47 20.05 13.00
C LYS A 35 2.03 20.52 13.29
N LYS A 36 1.18 20.66 12.26
CA LYS A 36 -0.22 21.09 12.43
C LYS A 36 -1.07 20.09 13.24
N LEU A 37 -0.67 18.84 13.31
CA LEU A 37 -1.33 17.79 14.08
C LEU A 37 -0.71 17.61 15.48
N ASN A 38 0.20 18.51 15.89
CA ASN A 38 0.91 18.49 17.17
C ASN A 38 1.69 17.19 17.44
N PHE A 39 2.26 16.59 16.38
CA PHE A 39 3.20 15.49 16.51
C PHE A 39 4.63 15.96 16.33
N ASN A 40 5.54 15.43 17.16
CA ASN A 40 6.98 15.72 17.06
C ASN A 40 7.76 14.38 17.02
N PHE A 41 8.02 13.89 15.81
CA PHE A 41 8.83 12.69 15.61
C PHE A 41 10.12 13.02 14.87
N LYS A 42 11.19 12.35 15.24
CA LYS A 42 12.44 12.40 14.46
C LYS A 42 12.21 11.70 13.12
N VAL A 43 12.62 12.34 12.05
CA VAL A 43 12.51 11.85 10.67
C VAL A 43 13.89 11.53 10.13
N ASN A 44 13.98 10.49 9.34
CA ASN A 44 15.17 10.06 8.63
C ASN A 44 14.88 10.04 7.13
N LEU A 45 15.56 10.90 6.37
CA LEU A 45 15.48 10.91 4.90
C LEU A 45 16.38 9.81 4.33
N ILE A 46 15.78 8.95 3.52
CA ILE A 46 16.46 7.83 2.88
C ILE A 46 16.55 8.11 1.38
N ASN A 47 17.74 7.92 0.82
CA ASN A 47 17.88 7.83 -0.62
C ASN A 47 17.37 6.47 -1.11
N LYS A 48 16.53 6.45 -2.14
CA LYS A 48 15.97 5.21 -2.71
C LYS A 48 17.01 4.20 -3.19
N ASN A 49 18.23 4.64 -3.45
CA ASN A 49 19.35 3.80 -3.91
C ASN A 49 20.25 3.29 -2.76
N ILE A 50 20.18 3.92 -1.59
CA ILE A 50 21.09 3.65 -0.46
C ILE A 50 20.26 3.31 0.78
N PHE A 51 20.04 2.02 1.02
CA PHE A 51 19.24 1.51 2.15
C PHE A 51 19.99 1.41 3.48
N ASN A 52 21.25 1.84 3.53
CA ASN A 52 22.16 1.55 4.64
C ASN A 52 21.88 2.34 5.93
N LYS A 53 20.84 3.16 5.98
CA LYS A 53 20.54 4.05 7.11
C LYS A 53 19.10 4.00 7.57
N ILE A 54 18.47 2.81 7.53
CA ILE A 54 17.11 2.65 8.08
C ILE A 54 17.21 2.65 9.61
N ASP A 55 16.43 3.50 10.26
CA ASP A 55 16.40 3.64 11.71
C ASP A 55 14.99 3.31 12.23
N ASN A 56 14.86 2.27 13.04
CA ASN A 56 13.57 1.86 13.61
C ASN A 56 13.00 2.86 14.62
N LYS A 57 13.85 3.75 15.16
CA LYS A 57 13.44 4.77 16.13
C LYS A 57 12.93 6.05 15.47
N LYS A 58 13.11 6.20 14.17
CA LYS A 58 12.71 7.37 13.37
C LYS A 58 11.66 7.01 12.33
N ILE A 59 10.97 8.01 11.80
CA ILE A 59 10.12 7.85 10.62
C ILE A 59 11.02 7.94 9.38
N ASN A 60 11.23 6.80 8.72
CA ASN A 60 12.04 6.75 7.51
C ASN A 60 11.21 7.22 6.31
N ILE A 61 11.72 8.20 5.56
CA ILE A 61 11.01 8.80 4.42
C ILE A 61 11.87 8.73 3.15
N ILE A 62 11.28 8.23 2.08
CA ILE A 62 11.73 8.46 0.72
C ILE A 62 10.91 9.62 0.17
N ASN A 63 11.58 10.72 -0.17
CA ASN A 63 10.91 11.91 -0.66
C ASN A 63 10.38 11.74 -2.08
N VAL A 64 9.13 12.17 -2.29
CA VAL A 64 8.53 12.36 -3.60
C VAL A 64 8.05 13.81 -3.69
N GLU A 65 8.56 14.54 -4.66
CA GLU A 65 8.23 15.95 -4.81
C GLU A 65 6.73 16.16 -5.06
N PHE A 66 6.16 17.10 -4.31
CA PHE A 66 4.76 17.52 -4.47
C PHE A 66 4.61 18.99 -4.16
N LYS A 67 4.19 19.77 -5.13
CA LYS A 67 3.87 21.20 -4.95
C LYS A 67 2.46 21.34 -4.38
N PHE A 68 2.32 21.94 -3.21
CA PHE A 68 1.05 22.19 -2.53
C PHE A 68 0.96 23.61 -2.04
N LYS A 69 -0.26 24.16 -1.97
CA LYS A 69 -0.54 25.50 -1.43
C LYS A 69 -0.83 25.41 0.08
N ASN A 70 -1.77 24.57 0.44
CA ASN A 70 -2.19 24.40 1.83
C ASN A 70 -1.81 23.01 2.36
N THR A 71 -1.55 22.95 3.66
CA THR A 71 -1.17 21.71 4.35
C THR A 71 -2.28 20.64 4.29
N PHE A 72 -3.54 21.07 4.30
CA PHE A 72 -4.73 20.24 4.15
C PHE A 72 -5.60 20.82 3.05
N ASP A 73 -5.34 20.44 1.81
CA ASP A 73 -6.12 20.83 0.66
C ASP A 73 -7.24 19.84 0.36
N LYS A 74 -8.25 20.30 -0.38
CA LYS A 74 -9.26 19.41 -0.96
C LYS A 74 -8.64 18.45 -1.96
N ILE A 75 -9.17 17.23 -2.02
CA ILE A 75 -8.71 16.21 -2.96
C ILE A 75 -8.94 16.71 -4.40
N SER A 76 -7.90 16.65 -5.21
CA SER A 76 -7.92 17.09 -6.60
C SER A 76 -7.02 16.23 -7.50
N ASN A 77 -7.17 16.38 -8.80
CA ASN A 77 -6.35 15.66 -9.79
C ASN A 77 -4.87 16.09 -9.78
N LYS A 78 -4.53 17.22 -9.12
CA LYS A 78 -3.14 17.71 -9.01
C LYS A 78 -2.21 16.73 -8.31
N SER A 79 -2.76 15.89 -7.41
CA SER A 79 -1.98 14.88 -6.69
C SER A 79 -1.75 13.59 -7.47
N ASN A 80 -2.36 13.41 -8.67
CA ASN A 80 -2.30 12.12 -9.37
C ASN A 80 -0.89 11.72 -9.80
N VAL A 81 -0.10 12.66 -10.30
CA VAL A 81 1.31 12.42 -10.69
C VAL A 81 2.15 12.05 -9.45
N TYR A 82 1.94 12.75 -8.36
CA TYR A 82 2.60 12.46 -7.08
C TYR A 82 2.26 11.05 -6.57
N ILE A 83 0.98 10.66 -6.61
CA ILE A 83 0.53 9.34 -6.19
C ILE A 83 1.11 8.26 -7.12
N ASP A 84 1.08 8.45 -8.44
CA ASP A 84 1.66 7.50 -9.40
C ASP A 84 3.17 7.33 -9.20
N ASN A 85 3.91 8.41 -8.99
CA ASN A 85 5.34 8.36 -8.69
C ASN A 85 5.63 7.64 -7.36
N SER A 86 4.79 7.84 -6.35
CA SER A 86 4.92 7.12 -5.07
C SER A 86 4.74 5.62 -5.26
N PHE A 87 3.75 5.20 -6.06
CA PHE A 87 3.57 3.78 -6.41
C PHE A 87 4.73 3.23 -7.24
N LYS A 88 5.25 3.98 -8.22
CA LYS A 88 6.41 3.55 -9.01
C LYS A 88 7.60 3.21 -8.12
N ILE A 89 7.94 4.10 -7.19
CA ILE A 89 9.04 3.87 -6.23
C ILE A 89 8.73 2.64 -5.36
N ALA A 90 7.51 2.52 -4.82
CA ALA A 90 7.14 1.38 -3.99
C ALA A 90 7.27 0.04 -4.73
N LEU A 91 6.79 -0.03 -5.97
CA LEU A 91 6.86 -1.23 -6.80
C LEU A 91 8.30 -1.56 -7.22
N GLU A 92 9.14 -0.53 -7.46
CA GLU A 92 10.57 -0.72 -7.72
C GLU A 92 11.28 -1.35 -6.52
N LEU A 93 10.99 -0.88 -5.31
CA LEU A 93 11.57 -1.43 -4.09
C LEU A 93 11.14 -2.88 -3.84
N LEU A 94 9.88 -3.20 -4.11
CA LEU A 94 9.38 -4.57 -4.03
C LEU A 94 10.04 -5.48 -5.06
N LYS A 95 10.16 -5.02 -6.31
CA LYS A 95 10.82 -5.78 -7.39
C LYS A 95 12.28 -6.10 -7.07
N LYS A 96 12.98 -5.17 -6.39
CA LYS A 96 14.37 -5.33 -5.94
C LYS A 96 14.50 -6.09 -4.61
N ASN A 97 13.42 -6.64 -4.07
CA ASN A 97 13.38 -7.32 -2.76
C ASN A 97 13.88 -6.46 -1.58
N LYS A 98 13.81 -5.13 -1.70
CA LYS A 98 14.19 -4.19 -0.63
C LYS A 98 13.10 -4.04 0.44
N CYS A 99 11.86 -4.37 0.10
CA CYS A 99 10.70 -4.36 1.01
C CYS A 99 9.92 -5.66 0.88
N SER A 100 9.27 -6.09 1.98
CA SER A 100 8.48 -7.33 2.03
C SER A 100 7.03 -7.13 1.59
N GLY A 101 6.55 -5.89 1.55
CA GLY A 101 5.17 -5.56 1.20
C GLY A 101 4.95 -4.07 1.06
N LEU A 102 3.79 -3.72 0.52
CA LEU A 102 3.31 -2.35 0.34
C LEU A 102 2.00 -2.17 1.12
N ILE A 103 1.94 -1.11 1.90
CA ILE A 103 0.71 -0.66 2.57
C ILE A 103 0.34 0.68 1.93
N ASN A 104 -0.78 0.74 1.24
CA ASN A 104 -1.29 2.00 0.71
C ASN A 104 -2.26 2.67 1.68
N GLY A 105 -2.15 3.97 1.82
CA GLY A 105 -3.10 4.80 2.54
C GLY A 105 -4.41 5.01 1.76
N PRO A 106 -5.41 5.67 2.36
CA PRO A 106 -6.64 6.04 1.65
C PRO A 106 -6.36 6.90 0.42
N ILE A 107 -6.90 6.51 -0.71
CA ILE A 107 -6.77 7.22 -1.99
C ILE A 107 -8.18 7.47 -2.55
N SER A 108 -8.39 8.67 -3.09
CA SER A 108 -9.63 8.97 -3.79
C SER A 108 -9.69 8.19 -5.11
N LYS A 109 -10.48 7.13 -5.14
CA LYS A 109 -10.68 6.31 -6.34
C LYS A 109 -11.14 7.16 -7.52
N ARG A 110 -12.15 8.02 -7.33
CA ARG A 110 -12.71 8.90 -8.37
C ARG A 110 -11.64 9.79 -9.00
N ASN A 111 -10.77 10.43 -8.20
CA ASN A 111 -9.77 11.37 -8.71
C ASN A 111 -8.54 10.67 -9.29
N PHE A 112 -8.05 9.59 -8.66
CA PHE A 112 -6.80 8.93 -9.06
C PHE A 112 -7.03 7.85 -10.12
N LEU A 113 -7.99 6.95 -9.91
CA LEU A 113 -8.22 5.83 -10.84
C LEU A 113 -9.00 6.26 -12.09
N LYS A 114 -9.75 7.38 -12.03
CA LYS A 114 -10.51 7.97 -13.16
C LYS A 114 -11.34 6.93 -13.91
N GLU A 115 -12.00 6.03 -13.18
CA GLU A 115 -12.83 4.95 -13.72
C GLU A 115 -12.08 3.91 -14.60
N LYS A 116 -10.76 4.09 -14.80
CA LYS A 116 -9.95 3.14 -15.56
C LYS A 116 -9.71 1.82 -14.82
N PHE A 117 -9.83 1.85 -13.50
CA PHE A 117 -9.68 0.68 -12.64
C PHE A 117 -10.76 0.69 -11.56
N LEU A 118 -11.35 -0.47 -11.29
CA LEU A 118 -12.37 -0.64 -10.25
C LEU A 118 -11.81 -0.43 -8.83
N GLY A 119 -10.53 -0.72 -8.64
CA GLY A 119 -9.84 -0.53 -7.36
C GLY A 119 -8.33 -0.47 -7.49
N ILE A 120 -7.66 -0.32 -6.34
CA ILE A 120 -6.21 -0.30 -6.26
C ILE A 120 -5.60 -1.67 -6.62
N THR A 121 -6.32 -2.75 -6.35
CA THR A 121 -5.90 -4.12 -6.70
C THR A 121 -5.68 -4.24 -8.20
N GLU A 122 -6.67 -3.83 -9.01
CA GLU A 122 -6.62 -3.88 -10.46
C GLU A 122 -5.56 -2.91 -11.01
N PHE A 123 -5.42 -1.73 -10.40
CA PHE A 123 -4.36 -0.78 -10.74
C PHE A 123 -2.97 -1.39 -10.52
N LEU A 124 -2.71 -2.00 -9.36
CA LEU A 124 -1.42 -2.63 -9.06
C LEU A 124 -1.17 -3.85 -9.94
N ALA A 125 -2.18 -4.67 -10.21
CA ALA A 125 -2.10 -5.80 -11.12
C ALA A 125 -1.70 -5.36 -12.54
N ASN A 126 -2.25 -4.25 -13.01
CA ASN A 126 -1.87 -3.64 -14.28
C ASN A 126 -0.43 -3.14 -14.27
N LYS A 127 -0.04 -2.37 -13.25
CA LYS A 127 1.33 -1.82 -13.13
C LYS A 127 2.42 -2.90 -13.01
N THR A 128 2.08 -4.08 -12.54
CA THR A 128 3.01 -5.21 -12.38
C THR A 128 2.89 -6.27 -13.47
N ASN A 129 2.06 -6.05 -14.50
CA ASN A 129 1.76 -7.01 -15.56
C ASN A 129 1.23 -8.36 -15.03
N LYS A 130 0.46 -8.34 -13.95
CA LYS A 130 -0.11 -9.52 -13.28
C LYS A 130 -1.64 -9.53 -13.28
N LYS A 131 -2.28 -9.00 -14.33
CA LYS A 131 -3.74 -8.82 -14.42
C LYS A 131 -4.56 -10.06 -14.05
N ASN A 132 -4.11 -11.25 -14.44
CA ASN A 132 -4.82 -12.51 -14.19
C ASN A 132 -4.21 -13.34 -13.03
N LYS A 133 -3.23 -12.80 -12.31
CA LYS A 133 -2.54 -13.47 -11.20
C LYS A 133 -2.64 -12.63 -9.93
N VAL A 134 -3.87 -12.33 -9.54
CA VAL A 134 -4.18 -11.53 -8.36
C VAL A 134 -5.28 -12.20 -7.57
N ALA A 135 -5.10 -12.32 -6.29
CA ALA A 135 -6.10 -12.78 -5.34
C ALA A 135 -6.24 -11.76 -4.21
N MET A 136 -7.48 -11.46 -3.83
CA MET A 136 -7.76 -10.70 -2.62
C MET A 136 -7.82 -11.68 -1.46
N LEU A 137 -7.11 -11.41 -0.37
CA LEU A 137 -7.19 -12.20 0.85
C LEU A 137 -7.53 -11.28 2.02
N ILE A 138 -8.67 -11.53 2.65
CA ILE A 138 -9.05 -10.91 3.92
C ILE A 138 -8.58 -11.86 5.00
N TYR A 139 -7.48 -11.48 5.65
CA TYR A 139 -6.77 -12.35 6.57
C TYR A 139 -7.13 -12.08 8.04
N ASN A 140 -7.35 -13.15 8.76
CA ASN A 140 -7.40 -13.19 10.23
C ASN A 140 -6.79 -14.53 10.67
N ASP A 141 -6.21 -14.57 11.87
CA ASP A 141 -5.54 -15.77 12.39
C ASP A 141 -6.48 -16.99 12.56
N LYS A 142 -7.78 -16.75 12.75
CA LYS A 142 -8.78 -17.80 12.92
C LYS A 142 -9.51 -18.17 11.64
N LEU A 143 -9.71 -17.21 10.74
CA LEU A 143 -10.45 -17.40 9.49
C LEU A 143 -9.96 -16.41 8.45
N SER A 144 -9.65 -16.91 7.26
CA SER A 144 -9.33 -16.08 6.11
C SER A 144 -10.35 -16.29 4.99
N VAL A 145 -10.76 -15.20 4.35
CA VAL A 145 -11.74 -15.22 3.26
C VAL A 145 -11.14 -14.62 2.00
N SER A 146 -11.38 -15.27 0.87
CA SER A 146 -10.90 -14.81 -0.42
C SER A 146 -12.02 -14.82 -1.46
N PRO A 147 -12.57 -13.66 -1.83
CA PRO A 147 -13.60 -13.58 -2.87
C PRO A 147 -13.00 -13.85 -4.24
N ILE A 148 -13.62 -14.73 -5.01
CA ILE A 148 -13.20 -15.06 -6.38
C ILE A 148 -13.68 -14.00 -7.37
N THR A 149 -14.83 -13.38 -7.08
CA THR A 149 -15.38 -12.27 -7.88
C THR A 149 -15.49 -11.02 -7.02
N THR A 150 -15.05 -9.89 -7.57
CA THR A 150 -15.14 -8.57 -6.94
C THR A 150 -15.81 -7.58 -7.89
N HIS A 151 -16.59 -6.65 -7.34
CA HIS A 151 -17.23 -5.56 -8.10
C HIS A 151 -18.13 -6.00 -9.26
N LEU A 152 -18.75 -7.18 -9.16
CA LEU A 152 -19.71 -7.68 -10.13
C LEU A 152 -21.13 -7.58 -9.58
N ALA A 153 -22.08 -7.24 -10.47
CA ALA A 153 -23.50 -7.39 -10.17
C ALA A 153 -23.81 -8.87 -9.93
N LEU A 154 -24.63 -9.19 -8.93
CA LEU A 154 -24.94 -10.57 -8.53
C LEU A 154 -25.41 -11.44 -9.70
N LYS A 155 -26.25 -10.91 -10.58
CA LYS A 155 -26.74 -11.58 -11.79
C LYS A 155 -25.65 -12.06 -12.77
N ASN A 156 -24.43 -11.51 -12.66
CA ASN A 156 -23.29 -11.83 -13.53
C ASN A 156 -22.27 -12.76 -12.87
N VAL A 157 -22.43 -13.08 -11.58
CA VAL A 157 -21.44 -13.88 -10.84
C VAL A 157 -21.29 -15.27 -11.46
N HIS A 158 -22.41 -15.96 -11.76
CA HIS A 158 -22.41 -17.31 -12.33
C HIS A 158 -21.62 -17.41 -13.66
N LYS A 159 -21.71 -16.36 -14.51
CA LYS A 159 -20.97 -16.29 -15.79
C LYS A 159 -19.47 -16.10 -15.63
N ASN A 160 -19.05 -15.60 -14.46
CA ASN A 160 -17.66 -15.28 -14.15
C ASN A 160 -16.98 -16.28 -13.20
N LEU A 161 -17.71 -17.29 -12.74
CA LEU A 161 -17.19 -18.39 -11.94
C LEU A 161 -16.87 -19.57 -12.86
N THR A 162 -15.58 -19.77 -13.15
CA THR A 162 -15.09 -20.90 -13.93
C THR A 162 -14.19 -21.76 -13.08
N LYS A 163 -14.10 -23.07 -13.40
CA LYS A 163 -13.17 -24.01 -12.74
C LYS A 163 -11.72 -23.52 -12.78
N GLU A 164 -11.30 -23.01 -13.92
CA GLU A 164 -9.95 -22.47 -14.11
C GLU A 164 -9.66 -21.27 -13.19
N LYS A 165 -10.63 -20.33 -13.09
CA LYS A 165 -10.49 -19.16 -12.22
C LYS A 165 -10.39 -19.56 -10.75
N ILE A 166 -11.23 -20.50 -10.30
CA ILE A 166 -11.19 -21.04 -8.94
C ILE A 166 -9.84 -21.69 -8.68
N THR A 167 -9.40 -22.60 -9.58
CA THR A 167 -8.13 -23.31 -9.43
C THR A 167 -6.93 -22.37 -9.37
N THR A 168 -6.89 -21.38 -10.25
CA THR A 168 -5.82 -20.36 -10.27
C THR A 168 -5.80 -19.57 -8.98
N HIS A 169 -6.98 -19.17 -8.49
CA HIS A 169 -7.13 -18.39 -7.25
C HIS A 169 -6.63 -19.19 -6.03
N VAL A 170 -7.05 -20.45 -5.91
CA VAL A 170 -6.60 -21.35 -4.84
C VAL A 170 -5.09 -21.56 -4.87
N LYS A 171 -4.50 -21.79 -6.05
CA LYS A 171 -3.03 -21.93 -6.21
C LYS A 171 -2.30 -20.68 -5.73
N LEU A 172 -2.75 -19.48 -6.10
CA LEU A 172 -2.14 -18.22 -5.66
C LEU A 172 -2.17 -18.07 -4.14
N ILE A 173 -3.28 -18.41 -3.50
CA ILE A 173 -3.42 -18.34 -2.04
C ILE A 173 -2.49 -19.35 -1.38
N LYS A 174 -2.48 -20.60 -1.85
CA LYS A 174 -1.60 -21.66 -1.33
C LYS A 174 -0.13 -21.26 -1.42
N GLU A 175 0.32 -20.78 -2.58
CA GLU A 175 1.70 -20.30 -2.77
C GLU A 175 2.04 -19.16 -1.81
N PHE A 176 1.10 -18.22 -1.59
CA PHE A 176 1.29 -17.13 -0.64
C PHE A 176 1.43 -17.63 0.80
N TYR A 177 0.57 -18.56 1.24
CA TYR A 177 0.63 -19.13 2.59
C TYR A 177 1.95 -19.85 2.83
N ILE A 178 2.36 -20.73 1.91
CA ILE A 178 3.65 -21.44 2.01
C ILE A 178 4.81 -20.46 2.08
N LYS A 179 4.84 -19.46 1.19
CA LYS A 179 5.95 -18.50 1.10
C LYS A 179 6.03 -17.53 2.25
N LYS A 180 4.90 -17.13 2.84
CA LYS A 180 4.84 -16.03 3.83
C LYS A 180 4.62 -16.50 5.25
N PHE A 181 3.88 -17.58 5.44
CA PHE A 181 3.55 -18.11 6.75
C PHE A 181 4.24 -19.46 7.02
N ASN A 182 4.91 -20.04 6.01
CA ASN A 182 5.52 -21.36 6.08
C ASN A 182 4.51 -22.44 6.51
N ASN A 183 3.26 -22.29 6.07
CA ASN A 183 2.14 -23.16 6.40
C ASN A 183 1.22 -23.32 5.17
N SER A 184 0.38 -24.34 5.14
CA SER A 184 -0.70 -24.50 4.17
C SER A 184 -2.00 -23.87 4.70
N PRO A 185 -2.84 -23.25 3.83
CA PRO A 185 -4.13 -22.74 4.23
C PRO A 185 -5.09 -23.84 4.61
#